data_b4d004f8897acb6aa5e6e9c316e82ad9
#
_entry.id   b4d004f8897acb6aa5e6e9c316e82ad9
#
_cell.length_a   1.000
_cell.length_b   1.000
_cell.length_c   1.000
_cell.angle_alpha   90.00
_cell.angle_beta   90.00
_cell.angle_gamma   90.00
#
_symmetry.space_group_name_H-M   'P 1'
#
loop_
_entity.id
_entity.type
_entity.pdbx_description
1 polymer ?
#
loop_
_entity_poly.entity_id
_entity_poly.type
_entity_poly.pdbx_seq_one_letter_code
_entity_poly.pdbx_strand_id
1 'polypeptide(L)'
;MLNNHIYIVRAEYAGDVSLHIFFSDGTSQTVDFKPFILAHPHPQHNSYLEPENFKKFTIEHGNVVWGKNWDMIFPIEDLYNFPL
;
A
#
# COMPACT_ATOMS: atom_id res chain seq x y z
N MET A 1 -5.36 -17.21 12.69
CA MET A 1 -5.49 -17.33 11.25
C MET A 1 -6.13 -16.09 10.67
N LEU A 2 -5.51 -15.57 9.65
CA LEU A 2 -6.07 -14.41 9.01
C LEU A 2 -7.38 -14.79 8.34
N ASN A 3 -8.43 -14.12 8.70
CA ASN A 3 -9.70 -14.38 8.10
C ASN A 3 -9.73 -13.84 6.71
N ASN A 4 -10.39 -14.55 5.87
CA ASN A 4 -10.37 -14.35 4.45
C ASN A 4 -10.99 -13.09 3.98
N HIS A 5 -11.49 -12.24 4.85
CA HIS A 5 -12.26 -11.09 4.43
C HIS A 5 -11.70 -9.77 4.91
N ILE A 6 -10.40 -9.76 5.24
CA ILE A 6 -9.76 -8.51 5.62
C ILE A 6 -9.47 -7.72 4.36
N TYR A 7 -9.89 -6.46 4.37
CA TYR A 7 -9.63 -5.54 3.26
C TYR A 7 -9.31 -4.18 3.83
N ILE A 8 -8.83 -3.30 2.98
CA ILE A 8 -8.45 -1.95 3.37
C ILE A 8 -9.68 -1.06 3.24
N VAL A 9 -10.04 -0.37 4.31
CA VAL A 9 -11.18 0.54 4.30
C VAL A 9 -10.76 1.98 4.06
N ARG A 10 -9.52 2.32 4.43
CA ARG A 10 -9.03 3.68 4.27
C ARG A 10 -7.52 3.68 4.37
N ALA A 11 -6.89 4.67 3.76
CA ALA A 11 -5.46 4.90 3.92
C ALA A 11 -5.20 6.40 3.90
N GLU A 12 -4.19 6.83 4.66
CA GLU A 12 -3.79 8.23 4.75
C GLU A 12 -2.30 8.33 4.48
N TYR A 13 -1.91 9.36 3.75
CA TYR A 13 -0.51 9.60 3.49
C TYR A 13 0.21 9.92 4.81
N ALA A 14 1.30 9.22 5.07
CA ALA A 14 2.02 9.33 6.34
C ALA A 14 3.43 9.93 6.19
N GLY A 15 3.73 10.49 5.03
CA GLY A 15 5.03 11.11 4.78
C GLY A 15 5.93 10.20 3.96
N ASP A 16 6.85 10.80 3.19
CA ASP A 16 7.79 10.10 2.34
C ASP A 16 7.06 9.05 1.48
N VAL A 17 7.39 7.78 1.58
CA VAL A 17 6.77 6.70 0.81
C VAL A 17 6.03 5.79 1.79
N SER A 18 5.21 6.39 2.65
CA SER A 18 4.50 5.65 3.70
C SER A 18 3.02 5.99 3.73
N LEU A 19 2.21 5.01 4.07
CA LEU A 19 0.77 5.19 4.27
C LEU A 19 0.38 4.61 5.62
N HIS A 20 -0.56 5.27 6.28
CA HIS A 20 -1.23 4.70 7.44
C HIS A 20 -2.50 4.00 6.94
N ILE A 21 -2.57 2.70 7.12
CA ILE A 21 -3.60 1.88 6.51
C ILE A 21 -4.55 1.37 7.59
N PHE A 22 -5.84 1.50 7.31
CA PHE A 22 -6.92 1.04 8.21
C PHE A 22 -7.59 -0.18 7.58
N PHE A 23 -7.62 -1.25 8.33
CA PHE A 23 -8.17 -2.53 7.85
C PHE A 23 -9.59 -2.74 8.36
N SER A 24 -10.32 -3.61 7.67
CA SER A 24 -11.72 -3.87 7.97
C SER A 24 -11.97 -4.52 9.33
N ASP A 25 -10.94 -5.11 9.92
CA ASP A 25 -11.06 -5.73 11.24
C ASP A 25 -10.85 -4.74 12.39
N GLY A 26 -10.74 -3.46 12.09
CA GLY A 26 -10.54 -2.43 13.09
C GLY A 26 -9.10 -2.14 13.45
N THR A 27 -8.16 -2.85 12.87
CA THR A 27 -6.74 -2.59 13.11
C THR A 27 -6.21 -1.59 12.09
N SER A 28 -5.07 -1.00 12.40
CA SER A 28 -4.39 -0.08 11.49
C SER A 28 -2.89 -0.14 11.74
N GLN A 29 -2.11 0.29 10.75
CA GLN A 29 -0.68 0.42 10.92
C GLN A 29 -0.09 1.29 9.83
N THR A 30 1.08 1.84 10.12
CA THR A 30 1.83 2.63 9.15
C THR A 30 2.79 1.69 8.41
N VAL A 31 2.71 1.72 7.09
CA VAL A 31 3.53 0.86 6.24
C VAL A 31 4.47 1.73 5.44
N ASP A 32 5.77 1.45 5.52
CA ASP A 32 6.77 2.07 4.68
C ASP A 32 6.91 1.21 3.42
N PHE A 33 6.54 1.78 2.27
CA PHE A 33 6.55 1.04 1.01
C PHE A 33 7.90 1.03 0.31
N LYS A 34 8.87 1.80 0.82
CA LYS A 34 10.16 1.89 0.18
C LYS A 34 10.85 0.52 0.04
N PRO A 35 10.90 -0.31 1.09
CA PRO A 35 11.51 -1.64 0.94
C PRO A 35 10.83 -2.49 -0.11
N PHE A 36 9.49 -2.40 -0.22
CA PHE A 36 8.75 -3.16 -1.22
C PHE A 36 9.11 -2.72 -2.63
N ILE A 37 9.18 -1.40 -2.85
CA ILE A 37 9.48 -0.86 -4.18
C ILE A 37 10.91 -1.18 -4.57
N LEU A 38 11.84 -1.06 -3.65
CA LEU A 38 13.25 -1.33 -3.93
C LEU A 38 13.54 -2.82 -4.14
N ALA A 39 12.74 -3.69 -3.52
CA ALA A 39 12.91 -5.13 -3.68
C ALA A 39 12.53 -5.62 -5.08
N HIS A 40 11.67 -4.87 -5.77
CA HIS A 40 11.19 -5.23 -7.10
C HIS A 40 11.36 -4.04 -8.04
N PRO A 41 12.61 -3.70 -8.40
CA PRO A 41 12.85 -2.50 -9.22
C PRO A 41 12.20 -2.65 -10.58
N HIS A 42 11.43 -1.63 -10.94
CA HIS A 42 10.72 -1.56 -12.20
C HIS A 42 10.48 -0.09 -12.52
N PRO A 43 10.64 0.33 -13.77
CA PRO A 43 10.48 1.75 -14.09
C PRO A 43 9.16 2.35 -13.62
N GLN A 44 8.06 1.61 -13.73
CA GLN A 44 6.77 2.10 -13.26
C GLN A 44 6.73 2.25 -11.75
N HIS A 45 7.32 1.29 -11.01
CA HIS A 45 7.35 1.34 -9.56
C HIS A 45 8.28 2.44 -9.06
N ASN A 46 9.40 2.63 -9.74
CA ASN A 46 10.39 3.62 -9.30
C ASN A 46 9.83 5.04 -9.29
N SER A 47 8.86 5.33 -10.16
CA SER A 47 8.23 6.65 -10.18
C SER A 47 7.49 6.94 -8.88
N TYR A 48 7.06 5.92 -8.17
CA TYR A 48 6.33 6.08 -6.91
C TYR A 48 7.24 6.27 -5.70
N LEU A 49 8.56 6.26 -5.90
CA LEU A 49 9.48 6.70 -4.86
C LEU A 49 9.42 8.22 -4.67
N GLU A 50 8.87 8.94 -5.65
CA GLU A 50 8.63 10.37 -5.53
C GLU A 50 7.35 10.59 -4.74
N PRO A 51 7.38 11.34 -3.63
CA PRO A 51 6.16 11.54 -2.81
C PRO A 51 4.98 12.07 -3.59
N GLU A 52 5.21 12.95 -4.57
CA GLU A 52 4.15 13.53 -5.36
C GLU A 52 3.38 12.47 -6.15
N ASN A 53 4.06 11.45 -6.62
CA ASN A 53 3.42 10.35 -7.33
C ASN A 53 2.83 9.33 -6.35
N PHE A 54 3.54 9.09 -5.25
CA PHE A 54 3.10 8.12 -4.26
C PHE A 54 1.77 8.52 -3.63
N LYS A 55 1.53 9.80 -3.44
CA LYS A 55 0.28 10.31 -2.87
C LYS A 55 -0.94 10.00 -3.72
N LYS A 56 -0.76 9.63 -4.97
CA LYS A 56 -1.86 9.46 -5.92
C LYS A 56 -2.49 8.07 -5.85
N PHE A 57 -2.36 7.40 -4.72
CA PHE A 57 -2.98 6.10 -4.54
C PHE A 57 -4.51 6.22 -4.49
N THR A 58 -5.18 5.12 -4.78
CA THR A 58 -6.63 5.00 -4.60
C THR A 58 -6.92 3.68 -3.89
N ILE A 59 -8.15 3.58 -3.35
CA ILE A 59 -8.61 2.33 -2.75
C ILE A 59 -9.64 1.73 -3.71
N GLU A 60 -9.36 0.54 -4.21
CA GLU A 60 -10.26 -0.13 -5.15
C GLU A 60 -10.45 -1.58 -4.73
N HIS A 61 -11.70 -1.97 -4.55
CA HIS A 61 -12.04 -3.33 -4.14
C HIS A 61 -11.29 -3.78 -2.89
N GLY A 62 -11.09 -2.85 -1.94
CA GLY A 62 -10.42 -3.17 -0.69
C GLY A 62 -8.92 -3.23 -0.76
N ASN A 63 -8.32 -2.78 -1.87
CA ASN A 63 -6.88 -2.76 -2.07
C ASN A 63 -6.39 -1.34 -2.29
N VAL A 64 -5.19 -1.05 -1.83
CA VAL A 64 -4.56 0.23 -2.18
C VAL A 64 -3.79 0.01 -3.49
N VAL A 65 -4.06 0.87 -4.47
CA VAL A 65 -3.49 0.70 -5.81
C VAL A 65 -2.97 2.04 -6.34
N TRP A 66 -2.01 1.96 -7.22
CA TRP A 66 -1.44 3.12 -7.92
C TRP A 66 -1.55 2.90 -9.41
N GLY A 67 -1.94 3.97 -10.13
CA GLY A 67 -2.02 3.92 -11.58
C GLY A 67 -3.37 3.48 -12.08
N LYS A 68 -3.73 3.96 -13.28
CA LYS A 68 -5.02 3.65 -13.88
C LYS A 68 -5.21 2.17 -14.17
N ASN A 69 -4.12 1.48 -14.44
CA ASN A 69 -4.15 0.06 -14.77
C ASN A 69 -3.56 -0.78 -13.65
N TRP A 70 -3.63 -0.27 -12.42
CA TRP A 70 -3.09 -0.94 -11.25
C TRP A 70 -1.60 -1.25 -11.45
N ASP A 71 -0.86 -0.22 -11.86
CA ASP A 71 0.57 -0.36 -12.14
C ASP A 71 1.36 -0.86 -10.94
N MET A 72 0.87 -0.54 -9.74
CA MET A 72 1.51 -1.02 -8.52
C MET A 72 0.42 -1.39 -7.51
N ILE A 73 0.50 -2.62 -7.00
CA ILE A 73 -0.41 -3.13 -5.99
C ILE A 73 0.35 -4.15 -5.17
N PHE A 74 0.02 -4.25 -3.90
CA PHE A 74 0.66 -5.23 -3.00
C PHE A 74 -0.42 -6.07 -2.32
N PRO A 75 -0.16 -7.36 -2.07
CA PRO A 75 -1.11 -8.20 -1.37
C PRO A 75 -1.45 -7.61 0.00
N ILE A 76 -2.71 -7.67 0.37
CA ILE A 76 -3.16 -7.16 1.68
C ILE A 76 -2.39 -7.82 2.81
N GLU A 77 -2.08 -9.10 2.68
CA GLU A 77 -1.35 -9.83 3.70
C GLU A 77 0.02 -9.21 3.99
N ASP A 78 0.71 -8.76 2.95
CA ASP A 78 2.03 -8.14 3.12
C ASP A 78 1.91 -6.85 3.92
N LEU A 79 0.85 -6.08 3.68
CA LEU A 79 0.62 -4.83 4.37
C LEU A 79 0.14 -5.06 5.79
N TYR A 80 -0.71 -6.06 5.96
CA TYR A 80 -1.28 -6.39 7.27
C TYR A 80 -0.20 -6.90 8.24
N ASN A 81 0.77 -7.65 7.72
CA ASN A 81 1.83 -8.25 8.53
C ASN A 81 3.12 -7.44 8.55
N PHE A 82 3.07 -6.21 8.06
CA PHE A 82 4.25 -5.35 8.06
C PHE A 82 4.62 -4.94 9.49
N PRO A 83 5.92 -4.88 9.85
CA PRO A 83 7.07 -5.32 9.06
C PRO A 83 7.21 -6.85 9.08
N LEU A 84 7.68 -7.36 7.97
CA LEU A 84 7.86 -8.81 7.83
C LEU A 84 9.09 -9.31 8.57
#